data_aa8ee185e560a3349ae81db30bd91cf5
#
_entry.id   aa8ee185e560a3349ae81db30bd91cf5
#
_cell.length_a   1.000
_cell.length_b   1.000
_cell.length_c   1.000
_cell.angle_alpha   90.00
_cell.angle_beta   90.00
_cell.angle_gamma   90.00
#
_symmetry.space_group_name_H-M   'P 1'
#
loop_
_entity.id
_entity.type
_entity.pdbx_description
1 polymer ?
#
loop_
_entity_poly.entity_id
_entity_poly.type
_entity_poly.pdbx_seq_one_letter_code
_entity_poly.pdbx_strand_id
1 'polypeptide(L)'
;PDEWWDNNEKRDVCLNNQKIGEFLKKNYNHYIVIDKSTKGNGWKGNKNGVGWARKTAMDYIASIASEEDIMLSLDADTVFEKNYFNSIIELVKEYPIAVAISNPYYHRLTGKEAEDRAILRYEIYMPNYAINLLNINSPYAFTALGSAMALPVKSYKAIGGMTPKLSGEDFYFLQKLRKYGNIIIYNTEKVFPEARFSDRVFFGTGPAM
;
A
#
# COMPACT_ATOMS: atom_id res chain seq x y z
N PRO A 1 3.64 18.47 2.56
CA PRO A 1 4.16 19.51 3.45
C PRO A 1 3.61 20.89 3.10
N ASP A 2 3.50 21.79 4.08
CA ASP A 2 2.99 23.14 3.84
C ASP A 2 3.89 23.95 2.91
N GLU A 3 5.19 23.69 2.92
CA GLU A 3 6.18 24.31 2.02
C GLU A 3 5.91 24.05 0.54
N TRP A 4 5.12 23.04 0.21
CA TRP A 4 4.73 22.73 -1.19
C TRP A 4 3.80 23.81 -1.76
N TRP A 5 3.06 24.53 -0.92
CA TRP A 5 2.22 25.65 -1.37
C TRP A 5 3.01 26.85 -1.90
N ASP A 6 4.22 27.00 -1.42
CA ASP A 6 5.12 28.10 -1.80
C ASP A 6 6.12 27.66 -2.90
N ASN A 7 6.04 26.39 -3.36
CA ASN A 7 6.85 25.83 -4.42
C ASN A 7 6.01 25.67 -5.71
N ASN A 8 6.41 26.36 -6.79
CA ASN A 8 5.65 26.40 -8.04
C ASN A 8 5.42 25.03 -8.66
N GLU A 9 6.40 24.11 -8.60
CA GLU A 9 6.30 22.77 -9.19
C GLU A 9 5.39 21.84 -8.37
N LYS A 10 5.29 22.04 -7.06
CA LYS A 10 4.56 21.16 -6.13
C LYS A 10 3.17 21.68 -5.76
N ARG A 11 2.92 22.96 -6.01
CA ARG A 11 1.62 23.60 -5.72
C ARG A 11 0.47 22.93 -6.47
N ASP A 12 0.70 22.50 -7.70
CA ASP A 12 -0.32 21.81 -8.50
C ASP A 12 -0.73 20.46 -7.88
N VAL A 13 0.20 19.76 -7.23
CA VAL A 13 -0.11 18.55 -6.46
C VAL A 13 -1.05 18.87 -5.30
N CYS A 14 -0.80 19.96 -4.57
CA CYS A 14 -1.67 20.40 -3.48
C CYS A 14 -3.07 20.75 -3.98
N LEU A 15 -3.16 21.53 -5.05
CA LEU A 15 -4.43 21.91 -5.69
C LEU A 15 -5.22 20.71 -6.21
N ASN A 16 -4.53 19.75 -6.83
CA ASN A 16 -5.18 18.53 -7.31
C ASN A 16 -5.72 17.67 -6.15
N ASN A 17 -4.96 17.53 -5.08
CA ASN A 17 -5.41 16.82 -3.87
C ASN A 17 -6.64 17.49 -3.23
N GLN A 18 -6.70 18.83 -3.22
CA GLN A 18 -7.90 19.54 -2.73
C GLN A 18 -9.12 19.23 -3.60
N LYS A 19 -8.99 19.30 -4.95
CA LYS A 19 -10.08 18.96 -5.88
C LYS A 19 -10.58 17.54 -5.65
N ILE A 20 -9.68 16.57 -5.41
CA ILE A 20 -10.06 15.19 -5.08
C ILE A 20 -10.82 15.15 -3.75
N GLY A 21 -10.37 15.86 -2.73
CA GLY A 21 -11.04 15.95 -1.44
C GLY A 21 -12.46 16.53 -1.56
N GLU A 22 -12.64 17.59 -2.36
CA GLU A 22 -13.94 18.19 -2.64
C GLU A 22 -14.85 17.22 -3.43
N PHE A 23 -14.31 16.57 -4.45
CA PHE A 23 -15.02 15.55 -5.22
C PHE A 23 -15.54 14.42 -4.33
N LEU A 24 -14.69 13.89 -3.45
CA LEU A 24 -15.07 12.87 -2.50
C LEU A 24 -16.22 13.36 -1.60
N LYS A 25 -16.09 14.52 -0.97
CA LYS A 25 -17.09 15.12 -0.09
C LYS A 25 -18.45 15.31 -0.78
N LYS A 26 -18.44 15.61 -2.07
CA LYS A 26 -19.66 15.83 -2.85
C LYS A 26 -20.38 14.53 -3.23
N ASN A 27 -19.64 13.46 -3.47
CA ASN A 27 -20.18 12.25 -4.14
C ASN A 27 -20.33 11.04 -3.20
N TYR A 28 -19.75 11.06 -2.00
CA TYR A 28 -19.74 9.93 -1.08
C TYR A 28 -20.07 10.37 0.35
N ASN A 29 -20.69 9.48 1.15
CA ASN A 29 -21.15 9.79 2.52
C ASN A 29 -20.49 8.95 3.62
N HIS A 30 -19.78 7.87 3.26
CA HIS A 30 -19.28 6.89 4.22
C HIS A 30 -17.78 6.71 4.13
N TYR A 31 -17.04 7.80 4.40
CA TYR A 31 -15.58 7.78 4.41
C TYR A 31 -15.03 8.87 5.34
N ILE A 32 -13.77 8.72 5.71
CA ILE A 32 -13.04 9.71 6.48
C ILE A 32 -11.88 10.22 5.63
N VAL A 33 -11.81 11.53 5.43
CA VAL A 33 -10.68 12.19 4.78
C VAL A 33 -9.74 12.75 5.83
N ILE A 34 -8.51 12.27 5.84
CA ILE A 34 -7.43 12.86 6.63
C ILE A 34 -6.69 13.83 5.72
N ASP A 35 -7.11 15.09 5.73
CA ASP A 35 -6.55 16.12 4.87
C ASP A 35 -5.15 16.54 5.33
N LYS A 36 -4.15 16.31 4.46
CA LYS A 36 -2.76 16.73 4.59
C LYS A 36 -2.30 17.60 3.42
N SER A 37 -3.24 18.09 2.62
CA SER A 37 -3.00 18.90 1.43
C SER A 37 -3.39 20.37 1.60
N THR A 38 -4.36 20.69 2.43
CA THR A 38 -4.72 22.09 2.73
C THR A 38 -3.58 22.79 3.49
N LYS A 39 -3.29 24.03 3.15
CA LYS A 39 -2.28 24.85 3.82
C LYS A 39 -2.58 24.95 5.32
N GLY A 40 -1.61 24.62 6.14
CA GLY A 40 -1.74 24.52 7.60
C GLY A 40 -2.03 23.10 8.11
N ASN A 41 -2.50 22.17 7.27
CA ASN A 41 -2.77 20.78 7.64
C ASN A 41 -1.65 19.81 7.25
N GLY A 42 -0.66 20.28 6.48
CA GLY A 42 0.46 19.48 6.00
C GLY A 42 1.36 18.96 7.13
N TRP A 43 2.12 17.93 6.82
CA TRP A 43 3.18 17.50 7.71
C TRP A 43 4.31 18.55 7.71
N LYS A 44 4.98 18.70 8.86
CA LYS A 44 6.12 19.60 9.01
C LYS A 44 7.44 18.91 8.67
N GLY A 45 8.38 19.68 8.15
CA GLY A 45 9.72 19.21 7.79
C GLY A 45 9.71 18.21 6.65
N ASN A 46 10.65 17.28 6.65
CA ASN A 46 10.82 16.29 5.56
C ASN A 46 9.78 15.16 5.54
N LYS A 47 8.65 15.34 6.22
CA LYS A 47 7.57 14.34 6.26
C LYS A 47 6.70 14.48 5.02
N ASN A 48 6.84 13.58 4.07
CA ASN A 48 6.04 13.53 2.85
C ASN A 48 6.02 12.13 2.25
N GLY A 49 5.25 11.95 1.17
CA GLY A 49 5.20 10.72 0.40
C GLY A 49 4.24 9.67 0.94
N VAL A 50 4.16 8.56 0.20
CA VAL A 50 3.20 7.49 0.43
C VAL A 50 3.36 6.82 1.81
N GLY A 51 4.59 6.66 2.29
CA GLY A 51 4.84 6.06 3.61
C GLY A 51 4.24 6.88 4.75
N TRP A 52 4.31 8.21 4.70
CA TRP A 52 3.64 9.07 5.67
C TRP A 52 2.12 9.08 5.52
N ALA A 53 1.62 9.00 4.28
CA ALA A 53 0.18 8.90 4.03
C ALA A 53 -0.40 7.61 4.62
N ARG A 54 0.21 6.44 4.31
CA ARG A 54 -0.20 5.15 4.88
C ARG A 54 -0.09 5.14 6.40
N LYS A 55 1.04 5.58 6.95
CA LYS A 55 1.19 5.67 8.41
C LYS A 55 0.09 6.49 9.05
N THR A 56 -0.21 7.67 8.52
CA THR A 56 -1.24 8.56 9.08
C THR A 56 -2.61 7.91 9.07
N ALA A 57 -2.99 7.24 7.97
CA ALA A 57 -4.26 6.54 7.87
C ALA A 57 -4.32 5.32 8.82
N MET A 58 -3.27 4.51 8.85
CA MET A 58 -3.21 3.32 9.70
C MET A 58 -3.16 3.66 11.20
N ASP A 59 -2.42 4.71 11.60
CA ASP A 59 -2.41 5.19 12.99
C ASP A 59 -3.80 5.67 13.41
N TYR A 60 -4.51 6.37 12.51
CA TYR A 60 -5.89 6.80 12.78
C TYR A 60 -6.82 5.60 12.96
N ILE A 61 -6.79 4.62 12.05
CA ILE A 61 -7.58 3.38 12.18
C ILE A 61 -7.24 2.69 13.50
N ALA A 62 -5.96 2.52 13.82
CA ALA A 62 -5.52 1.87 15.05
C ALA A 62 -5.98 2.59 16.34
N SER A 63 -6.29 3.90 16.26
CA SER A 63 -6.80 4.68 17.40
C SER A 63 -8.29 4.49 17.67
N ILE A 64 -9.07 4.07 16.67
CA ILE A 64 -10.53 3.96 16.76
C ILE A 64 -11.07 2.54 16.62
N ALA A 65 -10.32 1.65 15.99
CA ALA A 65 -10.72 0.29 15.69
C ALA A 65 -10.39 -0.67 16.84
N SER A 66 -11.15 -1.75 16.90
CA SER A 66 -10.91 -2.90 17.79
C SER A 66 -9.62 -3.64 17.38
N GLU A 67 -9.00 -4.34 18.30
CA GLU A 67 -7.79 -5.12 18.02
C GLU A 67 -8.03 -6.28 17.04
N GLU A 68 -9.25 -6.80 17.01
CA GLU A 68 -9.67 -7.88 16.11
C GLU A 68 -10.12 -7.39 14.72
N ASP A 69 -10.31 -6.08 14.54
CA ASP A 69 -10.64 -5.52 13.23
C ASP A 69 -9.47 -5.70 12.25
N ILE A 70 -9.82 -5.81 10.97
CA ILE A 70 -8.85 -6.03 9.90
C ILE A 70 -8.63 -4.71 9.16
N MET A 71 -7.38 -4.29 9.10
CA MET A 71 -6.92 -3.13 8.36
C MET A 71 -6.46 -3.57 6.97
N LEU A 72 -7.02 -2.97 5.91
CA LEU A 72 -6.57 -3.18 4.52
C LEU A 72 -5.89 -1.91 4.01
N SER A 73 -4.83 -2.10 3.22
CA SER A 73 -4.16 -1.03 2.48
C SER A 73 -4.43 -1.20 0.99
N LEU A 74 -5.07 -0.20 0.40
CA LEU A 74 -5.36 -0.13 -1.04
C LEU A 74 -4.98 1.26 -1.55
N ASP A 75 -4.40 1.32 -2.75
CA ASP A 75 -4.17 2.57 -3.47
C ASP A 75 -5.37 2.89 -4.36
N ALA A 76 -5.63 4.15 -4.65
CA ALA A 76 -6.83 4.59 -5.37
C ALA A 76 -6.90 4.10 -6.83
N ASP A 77 -5.78 3.67 -7.39
CA ASP A 77 -5.65 3.13 -8.74
C ASP A 77 -5.62 1.58 -8.78
N THR A 78 -5.89 0.94 -7.65
CA THR A 78 -5.91 -0.52 -7.55
C THR A 78 -7.33 -1.05 -7.70
N VAL A 79 -7.52 -1.95 -8.67
CA VAL A 79 -8.75 -2.72 -8.86
C VAL A 79 -8.61 -4.06 -8.14
N PHE A 80 -9.70 -4.59 -7.60
CA PHE A 80 -9.74 -5.87 -6.91
C PHE A 80 -10.94 -6.71 -7.35
N GLU A 81 -10.88 -8.02 -7.12
CA GLU A 81 -11.95 -8.95 -7.44
C GLU A 81 -13.14 -8.79 -6.49
N LYS A 82 -14.33 -9.19 -6.96
CA LYS A 82 -15.60 -8.93 -6.26
C LYS A 82 -15.64 -9.46 -4.84
N ASN A 83 -15.00 -10.60 -4.60
CA ASN A 83 -15.04 -11.28 -3.30
C ASN A 83 -13.82 -10.97 -2.42
N TYR A 84 -12.98 -10.03 -2.81
CA TYR A 84 -11.70 -9.73 -2.17
C TYR A 84 -11.79 -9.49 -0.66
N PHE A 85 -12.73 -8.66 -0.20
CA PHE A 85 -12.87 -8.38 1.24
C PHE A 85 -13.31 -9.62 2.03
N ASN A 86 -14.23 -10.41 1.49
CA ASN A 86 -14.67 -11.65 2.15
C ASN A 86 -13.52 -12.66 2.24
N SER A 87 -12.74 -12.83 1.18
CA SER A 87 -11.60 -13.74 1.18
C SER A 87 -10.55 -13.38 2.24
N ILE A 88 -10.31 -12.08 2.49
CA ILE A 88 -9.44 -11.62 3.56
C ILE A 88 -10.00 -12.01 4.95
N ILE A 89 -11.29 -11.81 5.16
CA ILE A 89 -11.95 -12.17 6.42
C ILE A 89 -11.86 -13.69 6.66
N GLU A 90 -12.09 -14.49 5.63
CA GLU A 90 -11.98 -15.95 5.69
C GLU A 90 -10.54 -16.39 6.02
N LEU A 91 -9.54 -15.82 5.36
CA LEU A 91 -8.13 -16.12 5.65
C LEU A 91 -7.74 -15.78 7.09
N VAL A 92 -8.18 -14.64 7.63
CA VAL A 92 -7.88 -14.29 9.02
C VAL A 92 -8.55 -15.26 10.00
N LYS A 93 -9.75 -15.77 9.68
CA LYS A 93 -10.43 -16.78 10.50
C LYS A 93 -9.75 -18.14 10.42
N GLU A 94 -9.31 -18.55 9.23
CA GLU A 94 -8.61 -19.82 8.98
C GLU A 94 -7.22 -19.84 9.63
N TYR A 95 -6.51 -18.71 9.60
CA TYR A 95 -5.16 -18.57 10.14
C TYR A 95 -5.08 -17.52 11.26
N PRO A 96 -5.70 -17.76 12.43
CA PRO A 96 -5.85 -16.74 13.47
C PRO A 96 -4.54 -16.28 14.12
N ILE A 97 -3.45 -17.03 13.94
CA ILE A 97 -2.10 -16.69 14.42
C ILE A 97 -1.29 -15.90 13.39
N ALA A 98 -1.79 -15.74 12.16
CA ALA A 98 -1.11 -14.93 11.15
C ALA A 98 -1.18 -13.45 11.54
N VAL A 99 -0.08 -12.76 11.32
CA VAL A 99 0.05 -11.34 11.68
C VAL A 99 -0.26 -10.40 10.54
N ALA A 100 -0.22 -10.90 9.31
CA ALA A 100 -0.56 -10.15 8.10
C ALA A 100 -0.84 -11.07 6.91
N ILE A 101 -1.40 -10.48 5.86
CA ILE A 101 -1.60 -11.08 4.55
C ILE A 101 -0.90 -10.18 3.54
N SER A 102 -0.03 -10.75 2.70
CA SER A 102 0.50 -10.14 1.49
C SER A 102 -0.23 -10.77 0.30
N ASN A 103 -1.24 -10.07 -0.22
CA ASN A 103 -2.10 -10.63 -1.26
C ASN A 103 -1.37 -10.78 -2.59
N PRO A 104 -1.71 -11.82 -3.37
CA PRO A 104 -1.29 -11.91 -4.77
C PRO A 104 -1.79 -10.71 -5.57
N TYR A 105 -0.96 -10.23 -6.47
CA TYR A 105 -1.31 -9.13 -7.37
C TYR A 105 -0.78 -9.37 -8.78
N TYR A 106 -1.41 -8.73 -9.75
CA TYR A 106 -0.98 -8.70 -11.14
C TYR A 106 -1.31 -7.36 -11.76
N HIS A 107 -0.35 -6.78 -12.46
CA HIS A 107 -0.60 -5.58 -13.25
C HIS A 107 -1.32 -5.97 -14.54
N ARG A 108 -2.41 -5.27 -14.85
CA ARG A 108 -3.12 -5.46 -16.11
C ARG A 108 -2.34 -4.79 -17.24
N LEU A 109 -2.37 -5.39 -18.42
CA LEU A 109 -1.80 -4.77 -19.60
C LEU A 109 -2.62 -3.53 -20.01
N THR A 110 -1.91 -2.50 -20.43
CA THR A 110 -2.48 -1.19 -20.78
C THR A 110 -2.88 -1.08 -22.25
N GLY A 111 -2.37 -1.99 -23.10
CA GLY A 111 -2.43 -1.92 -24.55
C GLY A 111 -1.36 -1.01 -25.17
N LYS A 112 -0.47 -0.45 -24.37
CA LYS A 112 0.67 0.34 -24.83
C LYS A 112 1.93 -0.51 -24.77
N GLU A 113 2.50 -0.81 -25.91
CA GLU A 113 3.60 -1.78 -26.05
C GLU A 113 4.77 -1.52 -25.09
N ALA A 114 5.21 -0.28 -24.93
CA ALA A 114 6.34 0.05 -24.06
C ALA A 114 6.04 -0.22 -22.58
N GLU A 115 4.86 0.19 -22.10
CA GLU A 115 4.41 -0.06 -20.73
C GLU A 115 4.21 -1.56 -20.51
N ASP A 116 3.53 -2.24 -21.43
CA ASP A 116 3.23 -3.67 -21.33
C ASP A 116 4.51 -4.53 -21.32
N ARG A 117 5.48 -4.23 -22.16
CA ARG A 117 6.78 -4.93 -22.14
C ARG A 117 7.55 -4.70 -20.85
N ALA A 118 7.48 -3.50 -20.29
CA ALA A 118 8.17 -3.17 -19.06
C ALA A 118 7.50 -3.88 -17.87
N ILE A 119 6.16 -3.84 -17.75
CA ILE A 119 5.46 -4.48 -16.65
C ILE A 119 5.55 -6.00 -16.70
N LEU A 120 5.55 -6.63 -17.88
CA LEU A 120 5.76 -8.07 -17.99
C LEU A 120 7.12 -8.52 -17.46
N ARG A 121 8.18 -7.74 -17.67
CA ARG A 121 9.50 -8.02 -17.08
C ARG A 121 9.45 -7.96 -15.55
N TYR A 122 8.77 -6.96 -15.01
CA TYR A 122 8.58 -6.82 -13.57
C TYR A 122 7.78 -7.98 -12.98
N GLU A 123 6.68 -8.39 -13.64
CA GLU A 123 5.84 -9.53 -13.25
C GLU A 123 6.58 -10.88 -13.31
N ILE A 124 7.61 -11.01 -14.14
CA ILE A 124 8.48 -12.20 -14.16
C ILE A 124 9.54 -12.08 -13.05
N TYR A 125 10.14 -10.90 -12.90
CA TYR A 125 11.22 -10.68 -11.95
C TYR A 125 10.78 -10.88 -10.49
N MET A 126 9.66 -10.29 -10.08
CA MET A 126 9.24 -10.33 -8.68
C MET A 126 8.87 -11.73 -8.17
N PRO A 127 8.06 -12.55 -8.88
CA PRO A 127 7.84 -13.94 -8.49
C PRO A 127 9.11 -14.78 -8.52
N ASN A 128 9.99 -14.60 -9.50
CA ASN A 128 11.27 -15.30 -9.54
C ASN A 128 12.12 -14.97 -8.31
N TYR A 129 12.20 -13.69 -7.93
CA TYR A 129 12.86 -13.27 -6.70
C TYR A 129 12.28 -13.98 -5.46
N ALA A 130 10.95 -14.04 -5.34
CA ALA A 130 10.29 -14.72 -4.23
C ALA A 130 10.55 -16.25 -4.23
N ILE A 131 10.54 -16.90 -5.41
CA ILE A 131 10.87 -18.32 -5.55
C ILE A 131 12.32 -18.60 -5.12
N ASN A 132 13.27 -17.76 -5.51
CA ASN A 132 14.66 -17.93 -5.08
C ASN A 132 14.81 -17.77 -3.56
N LEU A 133 14.06 -16.87 -2.95
CA LEU A 133 14.02 -16.75 -1.49
C LEU A 133 13.40 -17.99 -0.82
N LEU A 134 12.37 -18.57 -1.42
CA LEU A 134 11.77 -19.84 -0.95
C LEU A 134 12.79 -20.98 -1.02
N ASN A 135 13.54 -21.11 -2.11
CA ASN A 135 14.53 -22.16 -2.32
C ASN A 135 15.65 -22.17 -1.25
N ILE A 136 15.97 -21.00 -0.69
CA ILE A 136 16.93 -20.89 0.42
C ILE A 136 16.27 -20.83 1.79
N ASN A 137 14.98 -21.19 1.89
CA ASN A 137 14.18 -21.13 3.12
C ASN A 137 14.19 -19.76 3.81
N SER A 138 14.25 -18.67 3.03
CA SER A 138 14.17 -17.31 3.58
C SER A 138 12.80 -17.06 4.20
N PRO A 139 12.72 -16.49 5.40
CA PRO A 139 11.42 -16.08 5.97
C PRO A 139 10.79 -14.88 5.26
N TYR A 140 11.49 -14.25 4.32
CA TYR A 140 11.05 -13.08 3.58
C TYR A 140 10.67 -13.39 2.12
N ALA A 141 10.30 -14.63 1.84
CA ALA A 141 9.87 -15.09 0.52
C ALA A 141 8.45 -14.61 0.18
N PHE A 142 8.27 -13.32 0.09
CA PHE A 142 7.03 -12.67 -0.35
C PHE A 142 7.34 -11.46 -1.24
N THR A 143 6.38 -11.11 -2.09
CA THR A 143 6.41 -9.86 -2.84
C THR A 143 5.61 -8.80 -2.09
N ALA A 144 6.18 -7.63 -1.88
CA ALA A 144 5.52 -6.54 -1.18
C ALA A 144 4.88 -5.59 -2.18
N LEU A 145 3.61 -5.27 -1.97
CA LEU A 145 2.90 -4.22 -2.67
C LEU A 145 2.00 -3.47 -1.69
N GLY A 146 2.16 -2.17 -1.62
CA GLY A 146 1.44 -1.34 -0.65
C GLY A 146 -0.07 -1.38 -0.75
N SER A 147 -0.60 -1.67 -1.95
CA SER A 147 -2.03 -1.84 -2.22
C SER A 147 -2.51 -3.29 -2.13
N ALA A 148 -1.71 -4.21 -1.59
CA ALA A 148 -2.03 -5.63 -1.48
C ALA A 148 -1.78 -6.19 -0.07
N MET A 149 -1.95 -5.38 0.96
CA MET A 149 -1.68 -5.78 2.35
C MET A 149 -2.93 -5.73 3.20
N ALA A 150 -3.09 -6.73 4.06
CA ALA A 150 -4.09 -6.74 5.12
C ALA A 150 -3.49 -7.27 6.42
N LEU A 151 -3.97 -6.77 7.56
CA LEU A 151 -3.50 -7.20 8.87
C LEU A 151 -4.52 -6.90 9.96
N PRO A 152 -4.58 -7.72 11.04
CA PRO A 152 -5.31 -7.36 12.24
C PRO A 152 -4.73 -6.10 12.90
N VAL A 153 -5.59 -5.24 13.45
CA VAL A 153 -5.18 -4.02 14.16
C VAL A 153 -4.23 -4.33 15.32
N LYS A 154 -4.44 -5.44 16.03
CA LYS A 154 -3.52 -5.92 17.07
C LYS A 154 -2.08 -6.10 16.56
N SER A 155 -1.90 -6.63 15.35
CA SER A 155 -0.57 -6.81 14.75
C SER A 155 0.12 -5.47 14.47
N TYR A 156 -0.65 -4.47 13.99
CA TYR A 156 -0.15 -3.12 13.78
C TYR A 156 0.34 -2.48 15.08
N LYS A 157 -0.48 -2.56 16.13
CA LYS A 157 -0.14 -2.03 17.46
C LYS A 157 1.07 -2.73 18.07
N ALA A 158 1.11 -4.07 17.98
CA ALA A 158 2.18 -4.88 18.57
C ALA A 158 3.58 -4.56 18.03
N ILE A 159 3.67 -4.24 16.73
CA ILE A 159 4.96 -3.84 16.13
C ILE A 159 5.28 -2.35 16.29
N GLY A 160 4.42 -1.55 16.94
CA GLY A 160 4.57 -0.11 17.07
C GLY A 160 4.35 0.65 15.75
N GLY A 161 3.45 0.14 14.90
CA GLY A 161 3.03 0.76 13.66
C GLY A 161 4.04 0.73 12.51
N MET A 162 3.67 1.40 11.42
CA MET A 162 4.50 1.52 10.22
C MET A 162 5.63 2.54 10.44
N THR A 163 6.84 2.21 9.99
CA THR A 163 7.94 3.18 9.87
C THR A 163 7.91 3.79 8.48
N PRO A 164 7.59 5.09 8.33
CA PRO A 164 7.47 5.69 7.02
C PRO A 164 8.82 5.77 6.30
N LYS A 165 8.81 5.46 5.02
CA LYS A 165 9.95 5.58 4.10
C LYS A 165 9.49 6.36 2.87
N LEU A 166 10.42 6.96 2.15
CA LEU A 166 10.13 7.64 0.88
C LEU A 166 9.78 6.65 -0.23
N SER A 167 10.35 5.43 -0.15
CA SER A 167 10.10 4.33 -1.08
C SER A 167 10.31 3.00 -0.39
N GLY A 168 9.58 1.94 -0.81
CA GLY A 168 9.65 0.60 -0.23
C GLY A 168 9.13 0.50 1.20
N GLU A 169 8.29 1.42 1.62
CA GLU A 169 7.69 1.42 2.95
C GLU A 169 6.89 0.15 3.22
N ASP A 170 6.24 -0.39 2.20
CA ASP A 170 5.49 -1.65 2.19
C ASP A 170 6.41 -2.86 2.44
N PHE A 171 7.53 -2.94 1.73
CA PHE A 171 8.51 -3.99 1.92
C PHE A 171 9.08 -4.01 3.35
N TYR A 172 9.52 -2.86 3.85
CA TYR A 172 10.02 -2.77 5.23
C TYR A 172 8.93 -3.01 6.27
N PHE A 173 7.68 -2.63 5.98
CA PHE A 173 6.56 -2.88 6.86
C PHE A 173 6.25 -4.37 6.96
N LEU A 174 6.15 -5.07 5.83
CA LEU A 174 5.96 -6.53 5.82
C LEU A 174 7.15 -7.27 6.47
N GLN A 175 8.39 -6.83 6.27
CA GLN A 175 9.53 -7.40 6.99
C GLN A 175 9.41 -7.23 8.52
N LYS A 176 8.92 -6.07 8.98
CA LYS A 176 8.70 -5.82 10.39
C LYS A 176 7.63 -6.73 10.96
N LEU A 177 6.52 -6.92 10.24
CA LEU A 177 5.46 -7.87 10.58
C LEU A 177 5.98 -9.32 10.57
N ARG A 178 6.78 -9.70 9.57
CA ARG A 178 7.34 -11.07 9.49
C ARG A 178 8.28 -11.42 10.64
N LYS A 179 8.98 -10.45 11.21
CA LYS A 179 9.77 -10.64 12.43
C LYS A 179 8.91 -10.88 13.68
N TYR A 180 7.67 -10.39 13.66
CA TYR A 180 6.70 -10.58 14.74
C TYR A 180 5.92 -11.88 14.60
N GLY A 181 5.59 -12.33 13.37
CA GLY A 181 4.87 -13.57 13.14
C GLY A 181 4.78 -13.98 11.66
N ASN A 182 3.93 -14.95 11.39
CA ASN A 182 3.75 -15.48 10.05
C ASN A 182 2.88 -14.58 9.18
N ILE A 183 3.27 -14.41 7.91
CA ILE A 183 2.51 -13.72 6.88
C ILE A 183 1.92 -14.75 5.93
N ILE A 184 0.63 -14.63 5.63
CA ILE A 184 -0.04 -15.38 4.57
C ILE A 184 0.31 -14.73 3.24
N ILE A 185 0.78 -15.54 2.28
CA ILE A 185 1.16 -15.07 0.93
C ILE A 185 0.25 -15.62 -0.16
N TYR A 186 -0.83 -16.27 0.22
CA TYR A 186 -1.81 -16.87 -0.68
C TYR A 186 -3.20 -16.27 -0.44
N ASN A 187 -3.92 -16.02 -1.52
CA ASN A 187 -5.34 -15.72 -1.55
C ASN A 187 -5.91 -16.17 -2.90
N THR A 188 -7.17 -16.61 -2.93
CA THR A 188 -7.88 -16.90 -4.16
C THR A 188 -8.16 -15.63 -4.98
N GLU A 189 -8.50 -14.56 -4.28
CA GLU A 189 -8.78 -13.24 -4.85
C GLU A 189 -7.50 -12.42 -5.01
N LYS A 190 -7.42 -11.63 -6.06
CA LYS A 190 -6.24 -10.85 -6.40
C LYS A 190 -6.55 -9.36 -6.48
N VAL A 191 -5.51 -8.57 -6.43
CA VAL A 191 -5.57 -7.13 -6.70
C VAL A 191 -4.78 -6.80 -7.96
N PHE A 192 -5.23 -5.77 -8.66
CA PHE A 192 -4.69 -5.34 -9.95
C PHE A 192 -4.30 -3.87 -9.87
N PRO A 193 -3.06 -3.55 -9.46
CA PRO A 193 -2.56 -2.18 -9.50
C PRO A 193 -2.37 -1.73 -10.94
N GLU A 194 -2.41 -0.43 -11.18
CA GLU A 194 -2.20 0.15 -12.49
C GLU A 194 -0.71 0.09 -12.89
N ALA A 195 -0.47 -0.38 -14.12
CA ALA A 195 0.87 -0.36 -14.72
C ALA A 195 1.15 1.03 -15.33
N ARG A 196 2.14 1.74 -14.79
CA ARG A 196 2.56 3.04 -15.34
C ARG A 196 4.01 3.34 -15.03
N PHE A 197 4.69 4.01 -15.94
CA PHE A 197 6.00 4.61 -15.66
C PHE A 197 5.87 5.70 -14.60
N SER A 198 6.84 5.77 -13.71
CA SER A 198 6.92 6.81 -12.69
C SER A 198 8.35 7.02 -12.25
N ASP A 199 8.77 8.27 -12.22
CA ASP A 199 10.05 8.75 -11.71
C ASP A 199 9.94 9.35 -10.30
N ARG A 200 8.76 9.24 -9.69
CA ARG A 200 8.43 9.82 -8.38
C ARG A 200 9.29 9.29 -7.23
N VAL A 201 9.78 8.06 -7.35
CA VAL A 201 10.62 7.38 -6.36
C VAL A 201 11.77 6.66 -7.04
N PHE A 202 12.86 6.35 -6.31
CA PHE A 202 14.06 5.73 -6.88
C PHE A 202 13.90 4.24 -7.18
N PHE A 203 12.98 3.53 -6.53
CA PHE A 203 12.69 2.12 -6.79
C PHE A 203 11.22 1.79 -6.47
N GLY A 204 10.74 0.68 -6.98
CA GLY A 204 9.35 0.24 -6.97
C GLY A 204 8.89 -0.06 -8.39
N THR A 205 7.62 -0.38 -8.58
CA THR A 205 7.08 -0.78 -9.89
C THR A 205 7.35 0.26 -10.97
N GLY A 206 7.07 1.54 -10.71
CA GLY A 206 7.23 2.60 -11.70
C GLY A 206 8.67 2.72 -12.24
N PRO A 207 9.70 2.90 -11.38
CA PRO A 207 11.10 2.95 -11.83
C PRO A 207 11.64 1.62 -12.36
N ALA A 208 11.07 0.48 -11.99
CA ALA A 208 11.50 -0.85 -12.44
C ALA A 208 10.92 -1.22 -13.81
N MET A 209 9.94 -0.48 -14.29
CA MET A 209 9.40 -0.55 -15.65
C MET A 209 10.29 0.18 -16.63
#